data_b6dea975f246df9d90cf736e496da38f
#
_entry.id   b6dea975f246df9d90cf736e496da38f
#
_cell.length_a   1.000
_cell.length_b   1.000
_cell.length_c   1.000
_cell.angle_alpha   90.00
_cell.angle_beta   90.00
_cell.angle_gamma   90.00
#
_symmetry.space_group_name_H-M   'P 1'
#
loop_
_entity.id
_entity.type
_entity.pdbx_description
1 polymer ?
#
loop_
_entity_poly.entity_id
_entity_poly.type
_entity_poly.pdbx_seq_one_letter_code
_entity_poly.pdbx_strand_id
1 'polypeptide(L)'
;HVEDGTAPAADITYEVTADEIENKGLRGLNAVLHFPEEDCQIHEPIPGVHNVYNACAAACVGRIMGLTNEEICEGISHAKTIAGRTNLITVGELLVIDDCYNANPVSMKASLDVLAQADGRKIAVLGDMGELGENECEMHYEVGKYAANQGVDVLFCCGTLSEELAKGAQRGHTQ
;
A
#
# COMPACT_ATOMS: atom_id res chain seq x y z
N HIS A 1 -13.83 -5.83 -6.41
CA HIS A 1 -12.73 -6.63 -6.97
C HIS A 1 -11.77 -5.71 -7.72
N VAL A 2 -10.50 -6.00 -7.67
CA VAL A 2 -9.46 -5.29 -8.43
C VAL A 2 -8.80 -6.31 -9.35
N GLU A 3 -8.73 -6.03 -10.65
CA GLU A 3 -8.03 -6.88 -11.60
C GLU A 3 -6.52 -6.69 -11.47
N ASP A 4 -5.92 -7.49 -10.60
CA ASP A 4 -4.48 -7.57 -10.35
C ASP A 4 -3.85 -8.85 -10.92
N GLY A 5 -4.61 -9.59 -11.75
CA GLY A 5 -4.24 -10.89 -12.32
C GLY A 5 -4.65 -12.09 -11.45
N THR A 6 -5.33 -11.90 -10.33
CA THR A 6 -5.92 -13.00 -9.55
C THR A 6 -7.33 -13.30 -10.08
N ALA A 7 -7.59 -14.56 -10.46
CA ALA A 7 -8.92 -14.96 -10.90
C ALA A 7 -9.90 -14.93 -9.71
N PRO A 8 -11.10 -14.33 -9.87
CA PRO A 8 -12.13 -14.39 -8.84
C PRO A 8 -12.62 -15.82 -8.62
N ALA A 9 -13.06 -16.14 -7.39
CA ALA A 9 -13.74 -17.41 -7.12
C ALA A 9 -15.04 -17.48 -7.93
N ALA A 10 -15.34 -18.64 -8.53
CA ALA A 10 -16.33 -18.82 -9.60
C ALA A 10 -17.79 -18.42 -9.26
N ASP A 11 -18.13 -18.19 -7.99
CA ASP A 11 -19.51 -17.94 -7.53
C ASP A 11 -19.67 -16.62 -6.74
N ILE A 12 -18.73 -15.68 -6.88
CA ILE A 12 -18.82 -14.39 -6.17
C ILE A 12 -19.25 -13.30 -7.17
N THR A 13 -20.34 -12.60 -6.83
CA THR A 13 -20.79 -11.42 -7.56
C THR A 13 -20.21 -10.17 -6.91
N TYR A 14 -19.58 -9.31 -7.70
CA TYR A 14 -19.02 -8.03 -7.24
C TYR A 14 -19.94 -6.90 -7.70
N GLU A 15 -20.21 -5.95 -6.81
CA GLU A 15 -20.97 -4.74 -7.14
C GLU A 15 -20.07 -3.62 -7.69
N VAL A 16 -18.81 -3.60 -7.29
CA VAL A 16 -17.81 -2.63 -7.78
C VAL A 16 -16.52 -3.39 -8.07
N THR A 17 -15.99 -3.19 -9.26
CA THR A 17 -14.67 -3.68 -9.67
C THR A 17 -13.79 -2.51 -10.10
N ALA A 18 -12.49 -2.74 -10.23
CA ALA A 18 -11.56 -1.74 -10.73
C ALA A 18 -10.51 -2.36 -11.63
N ASP A 19 -10.17 -1.64 -12.70
CA ASP A 19 -9.08 -1.98 -13.61
C ASP A 19 -8.38 -0.70 -14.16
N GLU A 20 -7.63 -0.84 -15.23
CA GLU A 20 -6.84 0.24 -15.85
C GLU A 20 -6.01 1.02 -14.82
N ILE A 21 -5.42 0.31 -13.85
CA ILE A 21 -4.69 0.92 -12.74
C ILE A 21 -3.37 1.51 -13.25
N GLU A 22 -3.30 2.85 -13.26
CA GLU A 22 -2.09 3.58 -13.62
C GLU A 22 -1.45 4.17 -12.36
N ASN A 23 -0.33 3.58 -11.95
CA ASN A 23 0.42 4.06 -10.77
C ASN A 23 1.19 5.35 -11.09
N LYS A 24 0.90 6.42 -10.35
CA LYS A 24 1.55 7.74 -10.47
C LYS A 24 2.64 7.97 -9.41
N GLY A 25 3.13 6.91 -8.79
CA GLY A 25 4.12 6.97 -7.72
C GLY A 25 3.54 7.61 -6.47
N LEU A 26 4.30 8.52 -5.87
CA LEU A 26 3.87 9.22 -4.65
C LEU A 26 2.70 10.19 -4.86
N ARG A 27 2.25 10.38 -6.10
CA ARG A 27 1.07 11.21 -6.43
C ARG A 27 -0.23 10.40 -6.46
N GLY A 28 -0.21 9.18 -5.95
CA GLY A 28 -1.36 8.29 -5.97
C GLY A 28 -1.46 7.47 -7.25
N LEU A 29 -2.67 7.20 -7.71
CA LEU A 29 -2.94 6.38 -8.89
C LEU A 29 -4.25 6.79 -9.57
N ASN A 30 -4.36 6.47 -10.85
CA ASN A 30 -5.62 6.53 -11.57
C ASN A 30 -6.15 5.10 -11.74
N ALA A 31 -7.45 4.94 -11.76
CA ALA A 31 -8.12 3.68 -12.05
C ALA A 31 -9.51 3.94 -12.66
N VAL A 32 -10.10 2.91 -13.23
CA VAL A 32 -11.50 2.90 -13.63
C VAL A 32 -12.27 2.05 -12.63
N LEU A 33 -13.28 2.62 -11.99
CA LEU A 33 -14.26 1.89 -11.20
C LEU A 33 -15.43 1.53 -12.07
N HIS A 34 -15.79 0.23 -12.10
CA HIS A 34 -16.95 -0.28 -12.80
C HIS A 34 -18.10 -0.48 -11.83
N PHE A 35 -19.14 0.28 -12.02
CA PHE A 35 -20.42 0.11 -11.33
C PHE A 35 -21.39 -0.62 -12.26
N PRO A 36 -22.47 -1.23 -11.75
CA PRO A 36 -23.45 -1.93 -12.59
C PRO A 36 -24.07 -1.06 -13.68
N GLU A 37 -24.14 0.26 -13.47
CA GLU A 37 -24.80 1.21 -14.35
C GLU A 37 -23.84 1.90 -15.32
N GLU A 38 -22.61 2.19 -14.88
CA GLU A 38 -21.62 2.99 -15.63
C GLU A 38 -20.22 2.84 -15.06
N ASP A 39 -19.22 3.20 -15.86
CA ASP A 39 -17.82 3.28 -15.46
C ASP A 39 -17.47 4.69 -15.00
N CYS A 40 -16.57 4.81 -14.00
CA CYS A 40 -16.10 6.07 -13.49
C CYS A 40 -14.58 6.08 -13.35
N GLN A 41 -13.94 7.07 -13.98
CA GLN A 41 -12.50 7.29 -13.78
C GLN A 41 -12.27 7.98 -12.44
N ILE A 42 -11.35 7.46 -11.66
CA ILE A 42 -10.94 8.05 -10.38
C ILE A 42 -9.46 8.41 -10.38
N HIS A 43 -9.14 9.40 -9.57
CA HIS A 43 -7.80 9.66 -9.08
C HIS A 43 -7.79 9.38 -7.58
N GLU A 44 -7.11 8.30 -7.16
CA GLU A 44 -6.87 8.00 -5.75
C GLU A 44 -5.57 8.70 -5.33
N PRO A 45 -5.63 9.75 -4.49
CA PRO A 45 -4.44 10.54 -4.15
C PRO A 45 -3.48 9.84 -3.19
N ILE A 46 -3.92 8.77 -2.53
CA ILE A 46 -3.10 8.02 -1.57
C ILE A 46 -2.25 7.00 -2.34
N PRO A 47 -0.90 7.06 -2.25
CA PRO A 47 -0.04 6.16 -3.01
C PRO A 47 -0.17 4.70 -2.55
N GLY A 48 0.05 3.79 -3.50
CA GLY A 48 0.03 2.35 -3.29
C GLY A 48 -1.19 1.67 -3.90
N VAL A 49 -0.94 0.67 -4.75
CA VAL A 49 -1.98 -0.06 -5.51
C VAL A 49 -3.05 -0.67 -4.59
N HIS A 50 -2.68 -1.05 -3.36
CA HIS A 50 -3.63 -1.56 -2.37
C HIS A 50 -4.75 -0.56 -2.02
N ASN A 51 -4.57 0.75 -2.26
CA ASN A 51 -5.60 1.76 -2.02
C ASN A 51 -6.74 1.70 -3.04
N VAL A 52 -6.55 1.06 -4.21
CA VAL A 52 -7.65 0.76 -5.12
C VAL A 52 -8.67 -0.19 -4.48
N TYR A 53 -8.21 -1.18 -3.70
CA TYR A 53 -9.12 -2.04 -2.93
C TYR A 53 -9.91 -1.26 -1.89
N ASN A 54 -9.25 -0.31 -1.23
CA ASN A 54 -9.91 0.59 -0.27
C ASN A 54 -10.95 1.48 -0.98
N ALA A 55 -10.62 2.00 -2.15
CA ALA A 55 -11.54 2.78 -2.99
C ALA A 55 -12.77 1.95 -3.41
N CYS A 56 -12.58 0.70 -3.86
CA CYS A 56 -13.69 -0.20 -4.16
C CYS A 56 -14.57 -0.47 -2.92
N ALA A 57 -13.97 -0.70 -1.76
CA ALA A 57 -14.72 -0.89 -0.53
C ALA A 57 -15.52 0.35 -0.12
N ALA A 58 -14.90 1.53 -0.23
CA ALA A 58 -15.58 2.81 0.01
C ALA A 58 -16.72 3.04 -0.97
N ALA A 59 -16.52 2.68 -2.25
CA ALA A 59 -17.56 2.77 -3.26
C ALA A 59 -18.77 1.88 -2.95
N CYS A 60 -18.54 0.63 -2.53
CA CYS A 60 -19.63 -0.26 -2.10
C CYS A 60 -20.42 0.32 -0.91
N VAL A 61 -19.72 0.87 0.08
CA VAL A 61 -20.38 1.52 1.23
C VAL A 61 -21.15 2.75 0.79
N GLY A 62 -20.58 3.60 -0.07
CA GLY A 62 -21.24 4.78 -0.61
C GLY A 62 -22.56 4.43 -1.32
N ARG A 63 -22.58 3.38 -2.14
CA ARG A 63 -23.78 2.87 -2.80
C ARG A 63 -24.85 2.41 -1.80
N ILE A 64 -24.45 1.66 -0.78
CA ILE A 64 -25.38 1.21 0.28
C ILE A 64 -25.99 2.42 1.01
N MET A 65 -25.23 3.50 1.17
CA MET A 65 -25.70 4.75 1.77
C MET A 65 -26.55 5.62 0.84
N GLY A 66 -26.69 5.24 -0.43
CA GLY A 66 -27.50 5.93 -1.44
C GLY A 66 -26.82 7.10 -2.13
N LEU A 67 -25.50 7.16 -2.10
CA LEU A 67 -24.73 8.15 -2.88
C LEU A 67 -24.76 7.78 -4.37
N THR A 68 -24.69 8.79 -5.22
CA THR A 68 -24.52 8.61 -6.67
C THR A 68 -23.07 8.18 -6.98
N ASN A 69 -22.86 7.56 -8.14
CA ASN A 69 -21.51 7.17 -8.57
C ASN A 69 -20.58 8.40 -8.69
N GLU A 70 -21.11 9.54 -9.14
CA GLU A 70 -20.36 10.80 -9.22
C GLU A 70 -19.89 11.28 -7.83
N GLU A 71 -20.79 11.31 -6.84
CA GLU A 71 -20.46 11.68 -5.46
C GLU A 71 -19.42 10.73 -4.85
N ILE A 72 -19.48 9.42 -5.13
CA ILE A 72 -18.52 8.42 -4.69
C ILE A 72 -17.14 8.69 -5.31
N CYS A 73 -17.07 8.88 -6.63
CA CYS A 73 -15.82 9.11 -7.34
C CYS A 73 -15.17 10.45 -6.93
N GLU A 74 -15.98 11.50 -6.73
CA GLU A 74 -15.52 12.77 -6.19
C GLU A 74 -14.97 12.60 -4.76
N GLY A 75 -15.68 11.87 -3.90
CA GLY A 75 -15.26 11.58 -2.53
C GLY A 75 -13.91 10.85 -2.46
N ILE A 76 -13.72 9.84 -3.31
CA ILE A 76 -12.44 9.10 -3.43
C ILE A 76 -11.32 10.05 -3.86
N SER A 77 -11.56 10.90 -4.85
CA SER A 77 -10.56 11.85 -5.37
C SER A 77 -10.14 12.91 -4.34
N HIS A 78 -10.92 13.10 -3.29
CA HIS A 78 -10.61 13.97 -2.16
C HIS A 78 -10.17 13.23 -0.89
N ALA A 79 -9.88 11.92 -1.00
CA ALA A 79 -9.41 11.14 0.12
C ALA A 79 -8.12 11.72 0.71
N LYS A 80 -8.00 11.66 2.03
CA LYS A 80 -6.83 12.13 2.76
C LYS A 80 -6.37 11.04 3.71
N THR A 81 -5.06 10.91 3.82
CA THR A 81 -4.46 10.04 4.83
C THR A 81 -4.64 10.63 6.23
N ILE A 82 -4.60 9.75 7.22
CA ILE A 82 -4.47 10.12 8.64
C ILE A 82 -3.04 9.78 9.08
N ALA A 83 -2.60 10.41 10.17
CA ALA A 83 -1.27 10.14 10.74
C ALA A 83 -1.05 8.63 10.96
N GLY A 84 0.11 8.13 10.57
CA GLY A 84 0.48 6.73 10.66
C GLY A 84 -0.09 5.81 9.57
N ARG A 85 -0.74 6.33 8.53
CA ARG A 85 -1.32 5.56 7.41
C ARG A 85 -0.91 6.14 6.07
N THR A 86 0.23 5.72 5.55
CA THR A 86 0.81 6.19 4.27
C THR A 86 0.76 7.73 4.15
N ASN A 87 1.00 8.43 5.26
CA ASN A 87 0.89 9.88 5.32
C ASN A 87 2.19 10.53 4.83
N LEU A 88 2.11 11.33 3.78
CA LEU A 88 3.26 12.02 3.20
C LEU A 88 3.51 13.35 3.90
N ILE A 89 4.67 13.48 4.55
CA ILE A 89 5.06 14.65 5.32
C ILE A 89 6.34 15.24 4.73
N THR A 90 6.31 16.50 4.30
CA THR A 90 7.49 17.20 3.82
C THR A 90 8.15 17.97 4.96
N VAL A 91 9.43 17.70 5.21
CA VAL A 91 10.24 18.38 6.23
C VAL A 91 11.53 18.88 5.58
N GLY A 92 11.57 20.14 5.19
CA GLY A 92 12.69 20.70 4.43
C GLY A 92 12.84 19.99 3.09
N GLU A 93 13.99 19.36 2.85
CA GLU A 93 14.27 18.58 1.64
C GLU A 93 13.90 17.10 1.77
N LEU A 94 13.40 16.69 2.94
CA LEU A 94 13.02 15.32 3.20
C LEU A 94 11.54 15.10 2.94
N LEU A 95 11.20 13.99 2.30
CA LEU A 95 9.85 13.45 2.25
C LEU A 95 9.78 12.22 3.15
N VAL A 96 8.91 12.27 4.14
CA VAL A 96 8.65 11.19 5.09
C VAL A 96 7.36 10.50 4.72
N ILE A 97 7.40 9.18 4.57
CA ILE A 97 6.21 8.33 4.44
C ILE A 97 5.94 7.78 5.84
N ASP A 98 4.99 8.39 6.54
CA ASP A 98 4.57 7.95 7.88
C ASP A 98 3.49 6.89 7.76
N ASP A 99 3.86 5.63 8.02
CA ASP A 99 2.99 4.45 7.97
C ASP A 99 3.18 3.57 9.21
N CYS A 100 3.30 4.19 10.38
CA CYS A 100 3.72 3.55 11.61
C CYS A 100 2.58 3.09 12.55
N TYR A 101 1.32 3.15 12.13
CA TYR A 101 0.18 2.79 12.99
C TYR A 101 0.18 1.30 13.38
N ASN A 102 0.48 0.43 12.44
CA ASN A 102 0.58 -1.02 12.64
C ASN A 102 1.46 -1.63 11.55
N ALA A 103 2.05 -2.78 11.84
CA ALA A 103 2.94 -3.48 10.92
C ALA A 103 2.60 -4.97 10.82
N ASN A 104 2.54 -5.45 9.57
CA ASN A 104 2.51 -6.87 9.23
C ASN A 104 3.26 -7.08 7.91
N PRO A 105 3.61 -8.32 7.51
CA PRO A 105 4.41 -8.56 6.31
C PRO A 105 3.82 -7.98 5.03
N VAL A 106 2.50 -7.99 4.88
CA VAL A 106 1.82 -7.49 3.68
C VAL A 106 1.87 -5.96 3.63
N SER A 107 1.49 -5.29 4.74
CA SER A 107 1.49 -3.83 4.79
C SER A 107 2.90 -3.24 4.69
N MET A 108 3.90 -3.85 5.34
CA MET A 108 5.28 -3.39 5.24
C MET A 108 5.83 -3.51 3.80
N LYS A 109 5.54 -4.60 3.10
CA LYS A 109 5.91 -4.73 1.68
C LYS A 109 5.23 -3.69 0.81
N ALA A 110 3.94 -3.42 1.04
CA ALA A 110 3.21 -2.38 0.33
C ALA A 110 3.81 -0.98 0.56
N SER A 111 4.22 -0.65 1.79
CA SER A 111 4.89 0.62 2.10
C SER A 111 6.28 0.70 1.49
N LEU A 112 7.01 -0.41 1.42
CA LEU A 112 8.30 -0.49 0.72
C LEU A 112 8.14 -0.30 -0.79
N ASP A 113 7.07 -0.80 -1.39
CA ASP A 113 6.74 -0.57 -2.80
C ASP A 113 6.45 0.92 -3.08
N VAL A 114 5.79 1.60 -2.15
CA VAL A 114 5.59 3.05 -2.23
C VAL A 114 6.92 3.79 -2.12
N LEU A 115 7.78 3.42 -1.16
CA LEU A 115 9.11 4.01 -1.00
C LEU A 115 9.99 3.77 -2.23
N ALA A 116 9.91 2.60 -2.86
CA ALA A 116 10.66 2.26 -4.06
C ALA A 116 10.40 3.22 -5.23
N GLN A 117 9.23 3.84 -5.27
CA GLN A 117 8.82 4.80 -6.31
C GLN A 117 9.28 6.23 -6.04
N ALA A 118 9.85 6.48 -4.85
CA ALA A 118 10.39 7.80 -4.53
C ALA A 118 11.70 8.06 -5.28
N ASP A 119 11.90 9.33 -5.66
CA ASP A 119 13.17 9.80 -6.18
C ASP A 119 14.19 9.96 -5.03
N GLY A 120 15.49 9.88 -5.38
CA GLY A 120 16.58 10.12 -4.46
C GLY A 120 16.90 8.92 -3.55
N ARG A 121 17.54 9.21 -2.41
CA ARG A 121 18.02 8.21 -1.46
C ARG A 121 16.85 7.67 -0.62
N LYS A 122 16.69 6.36 -0.61
CA LYS A 122 15.62 5.64 0.07
C LYS A 122 16.10 5.13 1.43
N ILE A 123 15.48 5.62 2.48
CA ILE A 123 15.78 5.24 3.86
C ILE A 123 14.52 4.64 4.48
N ALA A 124 14.61 3.41 4.97
CA ALA A 124 13.53 2.77 5.70
C ALA A 124 13.88 2.64 7.18
N VAL A 125 12.92 2.94 8.05
CA VAL A 125 12.99 2.70 9.50
C VAL A 125 11.88 1.72 9.82
N LEU A 126 12.24 0.46 10.09
CA LEU A 126 11.29 -0.63 10.30
C LEU A 126 11.38 -1.14 11.74
N GLY A 127 10.22 -1.33 12.34
CA GLY A 127 10.08 -1.89 13.69
C GLY A 127 9.67 -3.36 13.66
N ASP A 128 9.48 -3.93 14.86
CA ASP A 128 8.95 -5.26 15.02
C ASP A 128 7.50 -5.34 14.54
N MET A 129 7.15 -6.46 13.91
CA MET A 129 5.77 -6.83 13.59
C MET A 129 5.24 -7.73 14.70
N GLY A 130 4.13 -7.33 15.33
CA GLY A 130 3.49 -8.11 16.39
C GLY A 130 2.52 -9.17 15.86
N GLU A 131 2.13 -10.09 16.75
CA GLU A 131 1.03 -11.06 16.54
C GLU A 131 1.19 -12.00 15.33
N LEU A 132 2.44 -12.32 14.93
CA LEU A 132 2.73 -13.19 13.78
C LEU A 132 2.77 -14.68 14.11
N GLY A 133 2.77 -15.05 15.41
CA GLY A 133 2.84 -16.43 15.85
C GLY A 133 4.23 -17.07 15.65
N GLU A 134 4.27 -18.40 15.45
CA GLU A 134 5.51 -19.18 15.47
C GLU A 134 6.51 -18.82 14.35
N ASN A 135 6.07 -18.24 13.26
CA ASN A 135 6.90 -17.91 12.10
C ASN A 135 7.39 -16.46 12.10
N GLU A 136 7.31 -15.76 13.22
CA GLU A 136 7.62 -14.32 13.30
C GLU A 136 9.04 -13.99 12.81
N CYS A 137 10.05 -14.79 13.16
CA CYS A 137 11.43 -14.58 12.72
C CYS A 137 11.59 -14.68 11.19
N GLU A 138 11.01 -15.71 10.58
CA GLU A 138 11.03 -15.90 9.13
C GLU A 138 10.32 -14.78 8.40
N MET A 139 9.18 -14.34 8.91
CA MET A 139 8.42 -13.23 8.33
C MET A 139 9.20 -11.90 8.38
N HIS A 140 9.90 -11.61 9.48
CA HIS A 140 10.80 -10.46 9.57
C HIS A 140 11.95 -10.56 8.57
N TYR A 141 12.60 -11.73 8.49
CA TYR A 141 13.68 -11.99 7.54
C TYR A 141 13.24 -11.74 6.09
N GLU A 142 12.10 -12.25 5.67
CA GLU A 142 11.58 -12.08 4.31
C GLU A 142 11.19 -10.62 4.01
N VAL A 143 10.72 -9.84 4.98
CA VAL A 143 10.48 -8.40 4.79
C VAL A 143 11.81 -7.66 4.63
N GLY A 144 12.84 -7.99 5.40
CA GLY A 144 14.17 -7.39 5.26
C GLY A 144 14.78 -7.66 3.89
N LYS A 145 14.71 -8.90 3.42
CA LYS A 145 15.13 -9.30 2.07
C LYS A 145 14.35 -8.55 0.97
N TYR A 146 13.04 -8.37 1.20
CA TYR A 146 12.21 -7.59 0.29
C TYR A 146 12.65 -6.13 0.22
N ALA A 147 12.93 -5.50 1.36
CA ALA A 147 13.42 -4.11 1.40
C ALA A 147 14.71 -3.93 0.57
N ALA A 148 15.66 -4.85 0.68
CA ALA A 148 16.88 -4.82 -0.12
C ALA A 148 16.58 -4.95 -1.63
N ASN A 149 15.68 -5.85 -2.02
CA ASN A 149 15.29 -6.06 -3.40
C ASN A 149 14.53 -4.86 -4.00
N GLN A 150 13.84 -4.07 -3.17
CA GLN A 150 13.18 -2.82 -3.57
C GLN A 150 14.14 -1.62 -3.67
N GLY A 151 15.42 -1.83 -3.47
CA GLY A 151 16.44 -0.79 -3.62
C GLY A 151 16.46 0.22 -2.48
N VAL A 152 16.16 -0.21 -1.26
CA VAL A 152 16.35 0.60 -0.05
C VAL A 152 17.85 0.79 0.19
N ASP A 153 18.31 2.04 0.22
CA ASP A 153 19.73 2.38 0.39
C ASP A 153 20.20 2.24 1.84
N VAL A 154 19.32 2.52 2.78
CA VAL A 154 19.61 2.42 4.22
C VAL A 154 18.40 1.86 4.96
N LEU A 155 18.64 0.82 5.74
CA LEU A 155 17.63 0.21 6.60
C LEU A 155 18.03 0.38 8.07
N PHE A 156 17.18 1.06 8.84
CA PHE A 156 17.25 1.09 10.30
C PHE A 156 16.24 0.09 10.86
N CYS A 157 16.71 -0.80 11.71
CA CYS A 157 15.90 -1.84 12.36
C CYS A 157 15.74 -1.50 13.84
N CYS A 158 14.50 -1.43 14.32
CA CYS A 158 14.16 -1.05 15.70
C CYS A 158 13.33 -2.16 16.35
N GLY A 159 13.87 -2.81 17.38
CA GLY A 159 13.20 -3.87 18.12
C GLY A 159 14.00 -5.17 18.14
N THR A 160 13.50 -6.16 18.87
CA THR A 160 14.20 -7.43 19.08
C THR A 160 14.13 -8.33 17.86
N LEU A 161 12.95 -8.43 17.25
CA LEU A 161 12.74 -9.26 16.05
C LEU A 161 13.26 -8.56 14.77
N SER A 162 13.45 -7.26 14.83
CA SER A 162 14.01 -6.46 13.75
C SER A 162 15.47 -6.82 13.41
N GLU A 163 16.15 -7.61 14.26
CA GLU A 163 17.45 -8.21 13.91
C GLU A 163 17.32 -9.15 12.69
N GLU A 164 16.20 -9.86 12.56
CA GLU A 164 15.95 -10.73 11.42
C GLU A 164 15.69 -9.91 10.13
N LEU A 165 15.07 -8.73 10.23
CA LEU A 165 14.99 -7.78 9.10
C LEU A 165 16.38 -7.42 8.59
N ALA A 166 17.32 -7.10 9.49
CA ALA A 166 18.69 -6.76 9.11
C ALA A 166 19.42 -7.93 8.45
N LYS A 167 19.24 -9.16 8.96
CA LYS A 167 19.82 -10.38 8.36
C LYS A 167 19.27 -10.64 6.97
N GLY A 168 17.96 -10.46 6.77
CA GLY A 168 17.32 -10.60 5.47
C GLY A 168 17.85 -9.59 4.46
N ALA A 169 17.97 -8.32 4.85
CA ALA A 169 18.48 -7.26 3.99
C ALA A 169 19.93 -7.47 3.55
N GLN A 170 20.80 -7.94 4.44
CA GLN A 170 22.21 -8.23 4.12
C GLN A 170 22.37 -9.29 3.04
N ARG A 171 21.50 -10.31 3.00
CA ARG A 171 21.54 -11.38 1.99
C ARG A 171 20.89 -10.96 0.66
N GLY A 172 20.00 -9.98 0.66
CA GLY A 172 19.39 -9.44 -0.57
C GLY A 172 20.39 -8.73 -1.48
N HIS A 173 21.48 -8.17 -0.93
CA HIS A 173 22.54 -7.51 -1.71
C HIS A 173 23.63 -8.45 -2.26
N THR A 174 23.52 -9.77 -2.06
CA THR A 174 24.55 -10.76 -2.43
C THR A 174 24.21 -11.54 -3.70
N GLN A 175 23.45 -10.97 -4.63
CA GLN A 175 23.23 -11.55 -5.97
C GLN A 175 23.89 -10.72 -7.04
#